data_59e25b2f7f6ecef859b82d1c8a372160
#
_entry.id   59e25b2f7f6ecef859b82d1c8a372160
#
_cell.length_a   1.000
_cell.length_b   1.000
_cell.length_c   1.000
_cell.angle_alpha   90.00
_cell.angle_beta   90.00
_cell.angle_gamma   90.00
#
_symmetry.space_group_name_H-M   'P 1'
#
loop_
_entity.id
_entity.type
_entity.pdbx_description
1 polymer ?
#
loop_
_entity_poly.entity_id
_entity_poly.type
_entity_poly.pdbx_seq_one_letter_code
_entity_poly.pdbx_strand_id
1 'polypeptide(L)'
;MVLLGAFCIRKGTKYKFFVYLYYNISALLFFYFLYYWNTSFSGVWDNDRQFYFGLFLSWLVFISIMGIYVLTELIVRLLCIPFRMKKEHKIPSRRRFISLIGMGIASIPFMGMLYGMFKGKYDFRVIKYTLFFDNLPEIFDGYRIIHISDIHSGSFDNPEKVQYG
;
A
#
# COMPACT_ATOMS: atom_id res chain seq x y z
N MET A 1 12.27 -9.40 6.90
CA MET A 1 11.90 -8.15 6.21
C MET A 1 12.03 -6.90 7.10
N VAL A 2 11.44 -6.87 8.32
CA VAL A 2 11.52 -5.70 9.22
C VAL A 2 12.96 -5.25 9.51
N LEU A 3 13.87 -6.17 9.82
CA LEU A 3 15.29 -5.85 10.07
C LEU A 3 15.97 -5.22 8.85
N LEU A 4 15.64 -5.68 7.64
CA LEU A 4 16.20 -5.14 6.40
C LEU A 4 15.71 -3.72 6.13
N GLY A 5 14.41 -3.47 6.36
CA GLY A 5 13.84 -2.12 6.26
C GLY A 5 14.48 -1.14 7.26
N ALA A 6 14.66 -1.55 8.51
CA ALA A 6 15.35 -0.73 9.51
C ALA A 6 16.80 -0.39 9.11
N PHE A 7 17.50 -1.32 8.47
CA PHE A 7 18.85 -1.09 7.97
C PHE A 7 18.87 -0.03 6.84
N CYS A 8 17.86 -0.03 5.95
CA CYS A 8 17.71 0.99 4.93
C CYS A 8 17.44 2.38 5.54
N ILE A 9 16.51 2.47 6.50
CA ILE A 9 16.19 3.71 7.20
C ILE A 9 17.42 4.25 7.93
N ARG A 10 18.17 3.39 8.63
CA ARG A 10 19.41 3.77 9.32
C ARG A 10 20.47 4.34 8.37
N LYS A 11 20.52 3.88 7.12
CA LYS A 11 21.41 4.44 6.10
C LYS A 11 20.90 5.74 5.50
N GLY A 12 19.57 5.88 5.32
CA GLY A 12 18.93 7.05 4.75
C GLY A 12 18.88 8.24 5.70
N THR A 13 18.76 7.99 7.01
CA THR A 13 18.62 9.04 8.01
C THR A 13 19.77 9.05 9.02
N LYS A 14 20.13 10.23 9.54
CA LYS A 14 21.11 10.37 10.64
C LYS A 14 20.46 10.13 12.01
N TYR A 15 19.15 10.19 12.10
CA TYR A 15 18.41 10.19 13.36
C TYR A 15 17.97 8.78 13.74
N LYS A 16 18.42 8.26 14.86
CA LYS A 16 18.01 6.99 15.43
C LYS A 16 16.50 6.93 15.71
N PHE A 17 15.88 8.10 15.95
CA PHE A 17 14.45 8.23 16.18
C PHE A 17 13.61 7.53 15.08
N PHE A 18 13.90 7.74 13.81
CA PHE A 18 13.16 7.11 12.70
C PHE A 18 13.27 5.59 12.68
N VAL A 19 14.41 5.05 13.13
CA VAL A 19 14.59 3.59 13.25
C VAL A 19 13.72 3.04 14.39
N TYR A 20 13.70 3.72 15.54
CA TYR A 20 12.83 3.31 16.66
C TYR A 20 11.36 3.45 16.30
N LEU A 21 10.97 4.53 15.65
CA LEU A 21 9.59 4.75 15.17
C LEU A 21 9.16 3.61 14.22
N TYR A 22 10.01 3.24 13.28
CA TYR A 22 9.76 2.14 12.35
C TYR A 22 9.54 0.80 13.09
N TYR A 23 10.39 0.46 14.07
CA TYR A 23 10.20 -0.76 14.86
C TYR A 23 8.91 -0.73 15.69
N ASN A 24 8.60 0.41 16.32
CA ASN A 24 7.36 0.55 17.09
C ASN A 24 6.12 0.40 16.21
N ILE A 25 6.07 1.05 15.04
CA ILE A 25 4.97 0.90 14.09
C ILE A 25 4.85 -0.55 13.62
N SER A 26 5.96 -1.20 13.26
CA SER A 26 5.97 -2.60 12.82
C SER A 26 5.45 -3.54 13.91
N ALA A 27 5.88 -3.35 15.15
CA ALA A 27 5.44 -4.15 16.28
C ALA A 27 3.96 -3.92 16.58
N LEU A 28 3.52 -2.67 16.61
CA LEU A 28 2.13 -2.30 16.87
C LEU A 28 1.20 -2.92 15.82
N LEU A 29 1.49 -2.76 14.53
CA LEU A 29 0.68 -3.34 13.45
C LEU A 29 0.68 -4.87 13.50
N PHE A 30 1.80 -5.50 13.84
CA PHE A 30 1.89 -6.95 13.99
C PHE A 30 1.03 -7.45 15.17
N PHE A 31 1.07 -6.79 16.33
CA PHE A 31 0.25 -7.15 17.48
C PHE A 31 -1.25 -6.92 17.23
N TYR A 32 -1.62 -5.83 16.55
CA TYR A 32 -3.00 -5.61 16.12
C TYR A 32 -3.47 -6.70 15.16
N PHE A 33 -2.64 -7.05 14.18
CA PHE A 33 -2.94 -8.17 13.27
C PHE A 33 -3.19 -9.47 14.04
N LEU A 34 -2.31 -9.85 14.98
CA LEU A 34 -2.47 -11.06 15.79
C LEU A 34 -3.74 -11.00 16.64
N TYR A 35 -4.04 -9.86 17.25
CA TYR A 35 -5.25 -9.68 18.06
C TYR A 35 -6.51 -9.93 17.24
N TYR A 36 -6.65 -9.27 16.08
CA TYR A 36 -7.82 -9.44 15.23
C TYR A 36 -7.85 -10.81 14.54
N TRP A 37 -6.71 -11.40 14.24
CA TRP A 37 -6.63 -12.77 13.74
C TRP A 37 -7.18 -13.78 14.74
N ASN A 38 -6.77 -13.68 16.00
CA ASN A 38 -7.21 -14.60 17.05
C ASN A 38 -8.69 -14.43 17.42
N THR A 39 -9.24 -13.21 17.33
CA THR A 39 -10.68 -12.94 17.61
C THR A 39 -11.58 -13.27 16.42
N SER A 40 -11.04 -13.67 15.27
CA SER A 40 -11.77 -13.89 14.01
C SER A 40 -12.61 -15.16 13.94
N PHE A 41 -12.68 -15.98 14.98
CA PHE A 41 -13.47 -17.22 14.98
C PHE A 41 -15.00 -17.00 14.90
N SER A 42 -15.48 -15.76 15.03
CA SER A 42 -16.91 -15.42 14.95
C SER A 42 -17.47 -15.25 13.53
N GLY A 43 -16.67 -15.43 12.49
CA GLY A 43 -17.14 -15.48 11.08
C GLY A 43 -17.55 -14.15 10.44
N VAL A 44 -17.69 -13.07 11.19
CA VAL A 44 -18.09 -11.75 10.67
C VAL A 44 -16.88 -10.85 10.54
N TRP A 45 -16.60 -10.40 9.30
CA TRP A 45 -15.60 -9.39 9.03
C TRP A 45 -16.18 -8.02 9.37
N ASP A 46 -15.84 -7.52 10.55
CA ASP A 46 -16.17 -6.18 11.00
C ASP A 46 -15.33 -5.12 10.28
N ASN A 47 -15.85 -3.89 10.14
CA ASN A 47 -15.15 -2.78 9.47
C ASN A 47 -13.79 -2.49 10.10
N ASP A 48 -13.68 -2.58 11.41
CA ASP A 48 -12.42 -2.40 12.13
C ASP A 48 -11.37 -3.44 11.72
N ARG A 49 -11.79 -4.69 11.57
CA ARG A 49 -10.88 -5.77 11.12
C ARG A 49 -10.37 -5.54 9.72
N GLN A 50 -11.27 -5.17 8.79
CA GLN A 50 -10.90 -4.85 7.41
C GLN A 50 -9.88 -3.70 7.38
N PHE A 51 -10.10 -2.67 8.19
CA PHE A 51 -9.21 -1.53 8.28
C PHE A 51 -7.82 -1.91 8.79
N TYR A 52 -7.70 -2.60 9.93
CA TYR A 52 -6.41 -3.00 10.49
C TYR A 52 -5.69 -4.02 9.64
N PHE A 53 -6.43 -4.93 8.99
CA PHE A 53 -5.87 -5.87 8.04
C PHE A 53 -5.30 -5.15 6.81
N GLY A 54 -6.04 -4.19 6.27
CA GLY A 54 -5.57 -3.34 5.17
C GLY A 54 -4.31 -2.53 5.53
N LEU A 55 -4.26 -1.94 6.74
CA LEU A 55 -3.08 -1.25 7.24
C LEU A 55 -1.88 -2.19 7.36
N PHE A 56 -2.08 -3.38 7.89
CA PHE A 56 -1.03 -4.39 8.00
C PHE A 56 -0.51 -4.83 6.64
N LEU A 57 -1.40 -5.09 5.67
CA LEU A 57 -1.00 -5.43 4.30
C LEU A 57 -0.24 -4.29 3.63
N SER A 58 -0.71 -3.05 3.78
CA SER A 58 -0.02 -1.86 3.24
C SER A 58 1.40 -1.75 3.78
N TRP A 59 1.55 -1.97 5.09
CA TRP A 59 2.85 -1.99 5.76
C TRP A 59 3.72 -3.15 5.29
N LEU A 60 3.15 -4.34 5.09
CA LEU A 60 3.87 -5.50 4.55
C LEU A 60 4.42 -5.22 3.15
N VAL A 61 3.64 -4.59 2.27
CA VAL A 61 4.11 -4.18 0.93
C VAL A 61 5.29 -3.22 1.06
N PHE A 62 5.18 -2.20 1.91
CA PHE A 62 6.25 -1.25 2.16
C PHE A 62 7.55 -1.93 2.63
N ILE A 63 7.49 -2.75 3.68
CA ILE A 63 8.68 -3.43 4.20
C ILE A 63 9.25 -4.47 3.24
N SER A 64 8.40 -5.08 2.39
CA SER A 64 8.85 -6.04 1.38
C SER A 64 9.66 -5.37 0.29
N ILE A 65 9.21 -4.23 -0.24
CA ILE A 65 9.95 -3.45 -1.23
C ILE A 65 11.29 -2.99 -0.65
N MET A 66 11.27 -2.47 0.59
CA MET A 66 12.50 -2.08 1.31
C MET A 66 13.45 -3.27 1.50
N GLY A 67 12.91 -4.44 1.83
CA GLY A 67 13.67 -5.67 2.00
C GLY A 67 14.32 -6.14 0.70
N ILE A 68 13.57 -6.14 -0.41
CA ILE A 68 14.08 -6.49 -1.74
C ILE A 68 15.23 -5.55 -2.13
N TYR A 69 15.06 -4.24 -1.92
CA TYR A 69 16.10 -3.26 -2.18
C TYR A 69 17.39 -3.57 -1.42
N VAL A 70 17.31 -3.84 -0.10
CA VAL A 70 18.49 -4.15 0.71
C VAL A 70 19.14 -5.47 0.29
N LEU A 71 18.32 -6.49 -0.02
CA LEU A 71 18.83 -7.78 -0.52
C LEU A 71 19.56 -7.61 -1.85
N THR A 72 19.01 -6.84 -2.78
CA THR A 72 19.66 -6.54 -4.06
C THR A 72 21.01 -5.83 -3.84
N GLU A 73 21.05 -4.83 -2.94
CA GLU A 73 22.32 -4.16 -2.59
C GLU A 73 23.35 -5.14 -2.01
N LEU A 74 22.87 -6.08 -1.16
CA LEU A 74 23.75 -7.09 -0.55
C LEU A 74 24.30 -8.05 -1.60
N ILE A 75 23.44 -8.58 -2.49
CA ILE A 75 23.83 -9.50 -3.57
C ILE A 75 24.86 -8.83 -4.49
N VAL A 76 24.59 -7.61 -4.95
CA VAL A 76 25.53 -6.85 -5.81
C VAL A 76 26.89 -6.68 -5.12
N ARG A 77 26.91 -6.40 -3.82
CA ARG A 77 28.16 -6.30 -3.05
C ARG A 77 28.92 -7.62 -3.00
N LEU A 78 28.21 -8.72 -2.75
CA LEU A 78 28.83 -10.04 -2.69
C LEU A 78 29.43 -10.43 -4.05
N LEU A 79 28.71 -10.19 -5.13
CA LEU A 79 29.19 -10.46 -6.49
C LEU A 79 30.39 -9.57 -6.88
N CYS A 80 30.46 -8.34 -6.38
CA CYS A 80 31.57 -7.42 -6.68
C CYS A 80 32.81 -7.63 -5.79
N ILE A 81 32.77 -8.49 -4.76
CA ILE A 81 33.92 -8.76 -3.89
C ILE A 81 35.15 -9.21 -4.68
N PRO A 82 35.07 -10.22 -5.59
CA PRO A 82 36.25 -10.71 -6.31
C PRO A 82 36.86 -9.70 -7.26
N PHE A 83 36.10 -8.68 -7.70
CA PHE A 83 36.55 -7.64 -8.64
C PHE A 83 37.08 -6.38 -7.94
N ARG A 84 37.05 -6.33 -6.60
CA ARG A 84 37.50 -5.16 -5.83
C ARG A 84 38.99 -5.18 -5.56
N MET A 85 39.77 -4.82 -6.58
CA MET A 85 41.23 -4.74 -6.47
C MET A 85 41.78 -3.40 -5.92
N LYS A 86 40.97 -2.41 -5.59
CA LYS A 86 41.41 -1.16 -4.95
C LYS A 86 40.38 -0.57 -4.00
N LYS A 87 40.84 -0.01 -2.87
CA LYS A 87 40.06 0.80 -1.91
C LYS A 87 39.33 1.97 -2.61
N GLU A 88 38.15 1.76 -3.12
CA GLU A 88 37.30 2.89 -3.48
C GLU A 88 36.91 3.66 -2.23
N HIS A 89 37.14 4.95 -2.20
CA HIS A 89 36.62 5.87 -1.20
C HIS A 89 35.11 5.66 -1.11
N LYS A 90 34.65 5.13 0.02
CA LYS A 90 33.24 5.00 0.33
C LYS A 90 32.63 6.39 0.39
N ILE A 91 31.89 6.80 -0.62
CA ILE A 91 31.15 8.08 -0.63
C ILE A 91 29.85 7.89 0.16
N PRO A 92 29.77 8.34 1.45
CA PRO A 92 28.61 8.12 2.31
C PRO A 92 27.33 8.76 1.76
N SER A 93 27.49 9.89 1.05
CA SER A 93 26.40 10.65 0.43
C SER A 93 25.66 9.85 -0.66
N ARG A 94 26.40 9.13 -1.53
CA ARG A 94 25.81 8.30 -2.59
C ARG A 94 24.92 7.19 -2.02
N ARG A 95 25.38 6.52 -0.94
CA ARG A 95 24.61 5.46 -0.30
C ARG A 95 23.32 5.97 0.36
N ARG A 96 23.44 7.13 1.01
CA ARG A 96 22.28 7.81 1.60
C ARG A 96 21.25 8.16 0.53
N PHE A 97 21.69 8.73 -0.59
CA PHE A 97 20.83 9.10 -1.70
C PHE A 97 20.07 7.89 -2.26
N ILE A 98 20.75 6.79 -2.53
CA ILE A 98 20.12 5.56 -3.05
C ILE A 98 19.12 4.97 -2.03
N SER A 99 19.42 5.00 -0.71
CA SER A 99 18.49 4.54 0.31
C SER A 99 17.24 5.43 0.39
N LEU A 100 17.37 6.75 0.22
CA LEU A 100 16.25 7.68 0.16
C LEU A 100 15.36 7.44 -1.05
N ILE A 101 15.94 7.17 -2.21
CA ILE A 101 15.18 6.77 -3.42
C ILE A 101 14.41 5.47 -3.15
N GLY A 102 15.06 4.45 -2.58
CA GLY A 102 14.39 3.19 -2.24
C GLY A 102 13.20 3.37 -1.29
N MET A 103 13.35 4.24 -0.27
CA MET A 103 12.25 4.61 0.61
C MET A 103 11.13 5.34 -0.15
N GLY A 104 11.47 6.28 -1.03
CA GLY A 104 10.51 7.00 -1.85
C GLY A 104 9.69 6.05 -2.73
N ILE A 105 10.35 5.13 -3.45
CA ILE A 105 9.67 4.13 -4.28
C ILE A 105 8.75 3.23 -3.45
N ALA A 106 9.20 2.77 -2.28
CA ALA A 106 8.39 1.95 -1.38
C ALA A 106 7.17 2.69 -0.83
N SER A 107 7.27 4.01 -0.69
CA SER A 107 6.16 4.84 -0.18
C SER A 107 5.01 4.99 -1.18
N ILE A 108 5.26 4.88 -2.49
CA ILE A 108 4.24 5.06 -3.53
C ILE A 108 3.08 4.05 -3.38
N PRO A 109 3.31 2.72 -3.42
CA PRO A 109 2.25 1.76 -3.25
C PRO A 109 1.63 1.81 -1.85
N PHE A 110 2.43 2.08 -0.81
CA PHE A 110 1.93 2.26 0.55
C PHE A 110 0.91 3.40 0.64
N MET A 111 1.24 4.57 0.13
CA MET A 111 0.34 5.73 0.10
C MET A 111 -0.88 5.49 -0.79
N GLY A 112 -0.71 4.79 -1.93
CA GLY A 112 -1.81 4.39 -2.81
C GLY A 112 -2.81 3.48 -2.11
N MET A 113 -2.33 2.50 -1.34
CA MET A 113 -3.21 1.62 -0.55
C MET A 113 -3.94 2.39 0.56
N LEU A 114 -3.24 3.28 1.27
CA LEU A 114 -3.89 4.15 2.26
C LEU A 114 -4.96 5.04 1.61
N TYR A 115 -4.66 5.65 0.47
CA TYR A 115 -5.65 6.44 -0.27
C TYR A 115 -6.88 5.61 -0.64
N GLY A 116 -6.70 4.39 -1.15
CA GLY A 116 -7.79 3.46 -1.44
C GLY A 116 -8.66 3.16 -0.22
N MET A 117 -8.04 2.93 0.94
CA MET A 117 -8.75 2.64 2.20
C MET A 117 -9.58 3.82 2.72
N PHE A 118 -9.07 5.07 2.62
CA PHE A 118 -9.74 6.23 3.22
C PHE A 118 -10.67 6.96 2.24
N LYS A 119 -10.32 7.01 0.96
CA LYS A 119 -11.04 7.81 -0.03
C LYS A 119 -11.51 6.99 -1.23
N GLY A 120 -10.68 6.09 -1.75
CA GLY A 120 -10.97 5.36 -2.98
C GLY A 120 -12.24 4.53 -2.93
N LYS A 121 -12.60 3.99 -1.76
CA LYS A 121 -13.84 3.21 -1.56
C LYS A 121 -15.13 4.02 -1.73
N TYR A 122 -15.05 5.36 -1.72
CA TYR A 122 -16.17 6.28 -1.95
C TYR A 122 -16.04 7.08 -3.25
N ASP A 123 -15.13 6.69 -4.14
CA ASP A 123 -14.94 7.34 -5.45
C ASP A 123 -15.92 6.76 -6.48
N PHE A 124 -17.21 7.04 -6.28
CA PHE A 124 -18.27 6.59 -7.18
C PHE A 124 -18.15 7.28 -8.52
N ARG A 125 -18.32 6.51 -9.60
CA ARG A 125 -18.20 7.02 -10.97
C ARG A 125 -19.46 6.74 -11.76
N VAL A 126 -20.06 7.78 -12.32
CA VAL A 126 -21.18 7.67 -13.26
C VAL A 126 -20.62 7.66 -14.67
N ILE A 127 -20.70 6.50 -15.32
CA ILE A 127 -20.30 6.32 -16.72
C ILE A 127 -21.56 6.36 -17.57
N LYS A 128 -21.63 7.26 -18.55
CA LYS A 128 -22.78 7.42 -19.45
C LYS A 128 -22.42 6.87 -20.81
N TYR A 129 -23.20 5.94 -21.28
CA TYR A 129 -23.13 5.42 -22.65
C TYR A 129 -24.41 5.73 -23.37
N THR A 130 -24.34 6.27 -24.59
CA THR A 130 -25.49 6.41 -25.51
C THR A 130 -25.34 5.31 -26.55
N LEU A 131 -26.36 4.45 -26.63
CA LEU A 131 -26.42 3.37 -27.61
C LEU A 131 -27.46 3.73 -28.64
N PHE A 132 -27.14 3.55 -29.92
CA PHE A 132 -28.04 3.81 -31.04
C PHE A 132 -28.39 2.47 -31.68
N PHE A 133 -29.68 2.27 -31.91
CA PHE A 133 -30.20 1.06 -32.55
C PHE A 133 -31.17 1.50 -33.67
N ASP A 134 -30.89 1.11 -34.92
CA ASP A 134 -31.70 1.49 -36.09
C ASP A 134 -33.11 0.92 -36.04
N ASN A 135 -33.32 -0.20 -35.37
CA ASN A 135 -34.60 -0.91 -35.25
C ASN A 135 -35.32 -0.69 -33.91
N LEU A 136 -34.91 0.33 -33.13
CA LEU A 136 -35.57 0.62 -31.87
C LEU A 136 -36.91 1.32 -32.12
N PRO A 137 -38.05 0.80 -31.54
CA PRO A 137 -39.33 1.50 -31.62
C PRO A 137 -39.24 2.90 -31.01
N GLU A 138 -39.88 3.88 -31.59
CA GLU A 138 -39.85 5.31 -31.19
C GLU A 138 -40.21 5.52 -29.72
N ILE A 139 -41.05 4.66 -29.13
CA ILE A 139 -41.43 4.72 -27.70
C ILE A 139 -40.23 4.53 -26.75
N PHE A 140 -39.13 3.94 -27.22
CA PHE A 140 -37.93 3.73 -26.42
C PHE A 140 -36.84 4.78 -26.71
N ASP A 141 -37.11 5.75 -27.62
CA ASP A 141 -36.16 6.83 -27.83
C ASP A 141 -35.98 7.65 -26.54
N GLY A 142 -34.72 7.86 -26.15
CA GLY A 142 -34.37 8.54 -24.91
C GLY A 142 -34.57 7.70 -23.63
N TYR A 143 -34.90 6.39 -23.75
CA TYR A 143 -35.03 5.51 -22.59
C TYR A 143 -33.72 5.37 -21.87
N ARG A 144 -33.74 5.42 -20.51
CA ARG A 144 -32.55 5.36 -19.69
C ARG A 144 -32.55 4.10 -18.83
N ILE A 145 -31.47 3.33 -18.94
CA ILE A 145 -31.24 2.15 -18.10
C ILE A 145 -30.12 2.52 -17.11
N ILE A 146 -30.39 2.33 -15.84
CA ILE A 146 -29.39 2.49 -14.77
C ILE A 146 -28.91 1.09 -14.40
N HIS A 147 -27.59 0.90 -14.51
CA HIS A 147 -26.92 -0.31 -14.07
C HIS A 147 -25.98 0.01 -12.93
N ILE A 148 -26.23 -0.55 -11.76
CA ILE A 148 -25.36 -0.42 -10.58
C ILE A 148 -24.61 -1.73 -10.44
N SER A 149 -23.28 -1.67 -10.42
CA SER A 149 -22.41 -2.83 -10.26
C SER A 149 -21.35 -2.58 -9.21
N ASP A 150 -20.77 -3.66 -8.70
CA ASP A 150 -19.60 -3.65 -7.81
C ASP A 150 -19.81 -2.86 -6.50
N ILE A 151 -20.98 -3.00 -5.90
CA ILE A 151 -21.43 -2.17 -4.77
C ILE A 151 -20.54 -2.35 -3.53
N HIS A 152 -19.97 -3.54 -3.28
CA HIS A 152 -19.12 -3.85 -2.11
C HIS A 152 -19.61 -3.27 -0.77
N SER A 153 -20.92 -3.39 -0.52
CA SER A 153 -21.62 -2.76 0.62
C SER A 153 -21.00 -3.05 2.01
N GLY A 154 -20.34 -4.21 2.15
CA GLY A 154 -19.63 -4.59 3.38
C GLY A 154 -18.39 -3.75 3.71
N SER A 155 -17.92 -2.90 2.79
CA SER A 155 -16.80 -1.99 3.02
C SER A 155 -17.20 -0.57 3.43
N PHE A 156 -18.49 -0.27 3.43
CA PHE A 156 -19.03 1.05 3.78
C PHE A 156 -19.15 1.19 5.29
N ASP A 157 -18.49 2.19 5.84
CA ASP A 157 -18.48 2.54 7.26
C ASP A 157 -19.14 3.90 7.55
N ASN A 158 -19.51 4.66 6.49
CA ASN A 158 -20.12 5.98 6.63
C ASN A 158 -21.34 6.13 5.70
N PRO A 159 -22.57 6.10 6.26
CA PRO A 159 -23.80 6.20 5.47
C PRO A 159 -23.95 7.53 4.75
N GLU A 160 -23.46 8.64 5.34
CA GLU A 160 -23.56 9.96 4.69
C GLU A 160 -22.76 10.00 3.39
N LYS A 161 -21.54 9.42 3.37
CA LYS A 161 -20.71 9.37 2.16
C LYS A 161 -21.31 8.49 1.07
N VAL A 162 -22.10 7.47 1.44
CA VAL A 162 -22.80 6.60 0.49
C VAL A 162 -23.97 7.34 -0.17
N GLN A 163 -24.63 8.25 0.54
CA GLN A 163 -25.76 9.02 0.01
C GLN A 163 -25.34 10.05 -1.07
N TYR A 164 -24.08 10.44 -1.11
CA TYR A 164 -23.55 11.40 -2.09
C TYR A 164 -23.05 10.75 -3.40
N GLY A 165 -23.04 9.43 -3.50
CA GLY A 165 -22.70 8.67 -4.72
C GLY A 165 -23.94 8.16 -5.41
#